data_5016f7e27a5987e9850e50f7df79f3e9
#
_entry.id   5016f7e27a5987e9850e50f7df79f3e9
#
_cell.length_a   1.000
_cell.length_b   1.000
_cell.length_c   1.000
_cell.angle_alpha   90.00
_cell.angle_beta   90.00
_cell.angle_gamma   90.00
#
_symmetry.space_group_name_H-M   'P 1'
#
loop_
_entity.id
_entity.type
_entity.pdbx_description
1 polymer ?
#
loop_
_entity_poly.entity_id
_entity_poly.type
_entity_poly.pdbx_seq_one_letter_code
_entity_poly.pdbx_strand_id
1 'polypeptide(L)'
;QNFIAYLGVSDYGRFSVETYINEFYLVTVAKVICVNIMAGEPVISNVNDIVKILNGEYFTGQNVYNLVEYDYFGWLNNSPYVEQIVDSVSEMQSRLVAYDFSRIGDNDIFGRLLAQLADKEHRLMLGQEFTPHWIARDIVEYNMAQLNDSNPRIVDMCCGSGVFLIESIKAVRKQYDIFPEQYSTEKDNIAFSCVMGFDIDPLAVMLAKVNWVMSMRDLFRVHHGDIIVPIYHADSLFVATPITHHMPNTADDAYVLHFDDHEVNLPVFLLSPE
;
A
#
# COMPACT_ATOMS: atom_id res chain seq x y z
N GLN A 1 0.41 0.51 -23.64
CA GLN A 1 -0.35 -0.72 -23.92
C GLN A 1 -0.19 -1.73 -22.79
N ASN A 2 1.04 -2.04 -22.36
CA ASN A 2 1.29 -3.02 -21.29
C ASN A 2 0.70 -2.62 -19.93
N PHE A 3 0.67 -1.33 -19.60
CA PHE A 3 0.09 -0.81 -18.36
C PHE A 3 -1.43 -1.00 -18.30
N ILE A 4 -2.11 -0.73 -19.39
CA ILE A 4 -3.56 -0.90 -19.49
C ILE A 4 -3.94 -2.38 -19.39
N ALA A 5 -3.14 -3.25 -20.03
CA ALA A 5 -3.31 -4.71 -19.90
C ALA A 5 -3.06 -5.17 -18.45
N TYR A 6 -2.12 -4.55 -17.74
CA TYR A 6 -1.85 -4.82 -16.33
C TYR A 6 -3.00 -4.41 -15.41
N LEU A 7 -3.67 -3.29 -15.72
CA LEU A 7 -4.86 -2.83 -14.99
C LEU A 7 -6.13 -3.65 -15.32
N GLY A 8 -6.07 -4.60 -16.26
CA GLY A 8 -7.24 -5.39 -16.66
C GLY A 8 -8.31 -4.59 -17.42
N VAL A 9 -7.98 -3.39 -17.88
CA VAL A 9 -8.93 -2.48 -18.51
C VAL A 9 -9.01 -2.74 -20.02
N SER A 10 -10.20 -3.00 -20.53
CA SER A 10 -10.42 -3.29 -21.95
C SER A 10 -10.54 -2.04 -22.83
N ASP A 11 -10.82 -0.88 -22.28
CA ASP A 11 -11.02 0.37 -23.03
C ASP A 11 -9.75 1.22 -23.08
N TYR A 12 -8.93 0.98 -24.11
CA TYR A 12 -7.66 1.66 -24.34
C TYR A 12 -7.80 3.15 -24.72
N GLY A 13 -8.99 3.61 -25.07
CA GLY A 13 -9.21 4.97 -25.59
C GLY A 13 -9.23 6.06 -24.53
N ARG A 14 -9.34 5.68 -23.25
CA ARG A 14 -9.53 6.63 -22.13
C ARG A 14 -8.28 6.87 -21.29
N PHE A 15 -7.23 6.07 -21.48
CA PHE A 15 -5.98 6.23 -20.73
C PHE A 15 -5.03 7.16 -21.48
N SER A 16 -4.83 8.35 -20.93
CA SER A 16 -3.97 9.36 -21.55
C SER A 16 -2.52 9.28 -21.05
N VAL A 17 -1.58 9.83 -21.83
CA VAL A 17 -0.19 10.04 -21.37
C VAL A 17 -0.16 10.92 -20.13
N GLU A 18 -1.07 11.87 -20.02
CA GLU A 18 -1.22 12.75 -18.87
C GLU A 18 -1.58 11.98 -17.59
N THR A 19 -2.52 11.04 -17.67
CA THR A 19 -2.87 10.15 -16.56
C THR A 19 -1.65 9.36 -16.08
N TYR A 20 -0.89 8.76 -17.02
CA TYR A 20 0.33 8.03 -16.68
C TYR A 20 1.38 8.90 -15.98
N ILE A 21 1.58 10.14 -16.45
CA ILE A 21 2.51 11.09 -15.83
C ILE A 21 2.04 11.48 -14.42
N ASN A 22 0.75 11.71 -14.23
CA ASN A 22 0.18 12.05 -12.94
C ASN A 22 0.34 10.91 -11.93
N GLU A 23 0.11 9.67 -12.34
CA GLU A 23 0.32 8.49 -11.49
C GLU A 23 1.79 8.30 -11.13
N PHE A 24 2.69 8.40 -12.11
CA PHE A 24 4.12 8.36 -11.85
C PHE A 24 4.56 9.45 -10.86
N TYR A 25 4.05 10.67 -11.03
CA TYR A 25 4.33 11.77 -10.11
C TYR A 25 3.85 11.44 -8.69
N LEU A 26 2.61 10.95 -8.54
CA LEU A 26 2.04 10.60 -7.24
C LEU A 26 2.82 9.49 -6.54
N VAL A 27 3.15 8.42 -7.26
CA VAL A 27 3.96 7.31 -6.72
C VAL A 27 5.33 7.81 -6.27
N THR A 28 5.95 8.69 -7.06
CA THR A 28 7.27 9.26 -6.73
C THR A 28 7.19 10.14 -5.48
N VAL A 29 6.20 11.05 -5.41
CA VAL A 29 5.96 11.88 -4.22
C VAL A 29 5.72 11.02 -2.99
N ALA A 30 4.90 9.98 -3.10
CA ALA A 30 4.58 9.07 -2.01
C ALA A 30 5.82 8.36 -1.48
N LYS A 31 6.67 7.84 -2.37
CA LYS A 31 7.95 7.20 -1.99
C LYS A 31 8.89 8.18 -1.30
N VAL A 32 9.04 9.39 -1.82
CA VAL A 32 9.91 10.43 -1.22
C VAL A 32 9.40 10.87 0.15
N ILE A 33 8.08 11.06 0.30
CA ILE A 33 7.47 11.36 1.61
C ILE A 33 7.72 10.22 2.60
N CYS A 34 7.52 8.98 2.17
CA CYS A 34 7.73 7.80 3.02
C CYS A 34 9.16 7.73 3.56
N VAL A 35 10.15 7.94 2.70
CA VAL A 35 11.56 7.97 3.08
C VAL A 35 11.85 9.07 4.10
N ASN A 36 11.35 10.28 3.86
CA ASN A 36 11.58 11.41 4.77
C ASN A 36 10.94 11.18 6.15
N ILE A 37 9.77 10.51 6.19
CA ILE A 37 9.11 10.11 7.44
C ILE A 37 9.95 9.07 8.20
N MET A 38 10.42 8.05 7.51
CA MET A 38 11.20 6.97 8.11
C MET A 38 12.55 7.46 8.61
N ALA A 39 13.25 8.28 7.84
CA ALA A 39 14.54 8.86 8.21
C ALA A 39 14.42 9.97 9.26
N GLY A 40 13.29 10.66 9.32
CA GLY A 40 13.10 11.87 10.11
C GLY A 40 13.81 13.12 9.56
N GLU A 41 14.42 12.99 8.38
CA GLU A 41 15.15 14.04 7.67
C GLU A 41 15.16 13.82 6.16
N PRO A 42 15.47 14.82 5.33
CA PRO A 42 15.62 14.66 3.90
C PRO A 42 16.78 13.74 3.54
N VAL A 43 16.52 12.70 2.74
CA VAL A 43 17.49 11.63 2.44
C VAL A 43 18.19 11.81 1.09
N ILE A 44 17.57 12.52 0.14
CA ILE A 44 18.08 12.64 -1.23
C ILE A 44 19.23 13.63 -1.27
N SER A 45 20.42 13.15 -1.57
CA SER A 45 21.64 13.94 -1.77
C SER A 45 22.31 13.72 -3.12
N ASN A 46 21.97 12.65 -3.83
CA ASN A 46 22.56 12.30 -5.12
C ASN A 46 21.63 11.39 -5.95
N VAL A 47 22.02 11.13 -7.20
CA VAL A 47 21.26 10.27 -8.13
C VAL A 47 21.05 8.86 -7.59
N ASN A 48 22.05 8.29 -6.93
CA ASN A 48 21.99 6.93 -6.42
C ASN A 48 20.95 6.78 -5.31
N ASP A 49 20.76 7.82 -4.50
CA ASP A 49 19.69 7.83 -3.48
C ASP A 49 18.30 7.79 -4.15
N ILE A 50 18.13 8.55 -5.23
CA ILE A 50 16.89 8.55 -6.02
C ILE A 50 16.60 7.14 -6.56
N VAL A 51 17.58 6.49 -7.18
CA VAL A 51 17.44 5.13 -7.72
C VAL A 51 17.03 4.15 -6.62
N LYS A 52 17.71 4.17 -5.48
CA LYS A 52 17.40 3.28 -4.34
C LYS A 52 16.00 3.50 -3.75
N ILE A 53 15.54 4.75 -3.75
CA ILE A 53 14.19 5.06 -3.27
C ILE A 53 13.15 4.56 -4.27
N LEU A 54 13.34 4.85 -5.55
CA LEU A 54 12.37 4.51 -6.58
C LEU A 54 12.25 3.00 -6.78
N ASN A 55 13.34 2.24 -6.69
CA ASN A 55 13.34 0.78 -6.85
C ASN A 55 13.08 0.00 -5.55
N GLY A 56 12.95 0.68 -4.41
CA GLY A 56 12.65 0.06 -3.13
C GLY A 56 13.85 -0.43 -2.30
N GLU A 57 15.08 -0.36 -2.83
CA GLU A 57 16.29 -0.79 -2.11
C GLU A 57 16.51 0.00 -0.81
N TYR A 58 16.13 1.27 -0.78
CA TYR A 58 16.21 2.06 0.45
C TYR A 58 15.41 1.40 1.59
N PHE A 59 14.20 0.96 1.31
CA PHE A 59 13.28 0.42 2.31
C PHE A 59 13.73 -0.96 2.79
N THR A 60 14.13 -1.83 1.87
CA THR A 60 14.67 -3.15 2.23
C THR A 60 15.96 -3.04 3.03
N GLY A 61 16.79 -2.02 2.75
CA GLY A 61 17.95 -1.68 3.56
C GLY A 61 17.64 -1.22 4.99
N GLN A 62 16.39 -0.84 5.26
CA GLN A 62 15.86 -0.50 6.60
C GLN A 62 15.00 -1.63 7.18
N ASN A 63 15.09 -2.85 6.66
CA ASN A 63 14.28 -4.01 7.03
C ASN A 63 12.76 -3.81 6.83
N VAL A 64 12.35 -2.94 5.91
CA VAL A 64 10.95 -2.73 5.53
C VAL A 64 10.71 -3.37 4.16
N TYR A 65 9.93 -4.42 4.17
CA TYR A 65 9.62 -5.24 3.00
C TYR A 65 8.22 -4.97 2.49
N ASN A 66 7.98 -5.30 1.23
CA ASN A 66 6.69 -5.13 0.56
C ASN A 66 6.20 -3.67 0.49
N LEU A 67 7.08 -2.67 0.63
CA LEU A 67 6.68 -1.28 0.40
C LEU A 67 6.63 -0.97 -1.10
N VAL A 68 7.67 -1.36 -1.83
CA VAL A 68 7.70 -1.27 -3.30
C VAL A 68 7.61 -2.68 -3.84
N GLU A 69 6.45 -3.03 -4.40
CA GLU A 69 6.23 -4.25 -5.17
C GLU A 69 6.70 -4.08 -6.62
N TYR A 70 6.18 -4.90 -7.52
CA TYR A 70 6.37 -4.70 -8.93
C TYR A 70 5.93 -3.28 -9.31
N ASP A 71 6.90 -2.43 -9.51
CA ASP A 71 6.68 -1.05 -9.88
C ASP A 71 6.57 -0.94 -11.40
N TYR A 72 5.38 -0.65 -11.87
CA TYR A 72 5.10 -0.45 -13.28
C TYR A 72 5.94 0.68 -13.91
N PHE A 73 6.42 1.61 -13.09
CA PHE A 73 7.29 2.71 -13.48
C PHE A 73 8.78 2.38 -13.36
N GLY A 74 9.13 1.17 -12.91
CA GLY A 74 10.51 0.76 -12.63
C GLY A 74 11.47 0.87 -13.81
N TRP A 75 10.97 0.85 -15.04
CA TRP A 75 11.79 1.09 -16.22
C TRP A 75 12.41 2.50 -16.27
N LEU A 76 11.78 3.50 -15.61
CA LEU A 76 12.32 4.85 -15.48
C LEU A 76 13.52 4.95 -14.54
N ASN A 77 13.76 3.94 -13.72
CA ASN A 77 14.92 3.88 -12.83
C ASN A 77 16.21 3.51 -13.55
N ASN A 78 16.12 3.14 -14.82
CA ASN A 78 17.26 2.74 -15.62
C ASN A 78 17.79 3.89 -16.48
N SER A 79 19.11 3.91 -16.71
CA SER A 79 19.75 4.81 -17.67
C SER A 79 19.21 4.57 -19.10
N PRO A 80 18.94 5.62 -19.92
CA PRO A 80 19.20 7.04 -19.63
C PRO A 80 18.02 7.78 -18.99
N TYR A 81 16.95 7.11 -18.55
CA TYR A 81 15.73 7.76 -18.11
C TYR A 81 15.85 8.37 -16.71
N VAL A 82 16.55 7.69 -15.81
CA VAL A 82 16.73 8.18 -14.44
C VAL A 82 17.45 9.53 -14.39
N GLU A 83 18.42 9.75 -15.27
CA GLU A 83 19.16 11.02 -15.36
C GLU A 83 18.24 12.19 -15.80
N GLN A 84 17.17 11.89 -16.53
CA GLN A 84 16.22 12.90 -16.99
C GLN A 84 15.24 13.33 -15.89
N ILE A 85 14.96 12.45 -14.93
CA ILE A 85 14.01 12.74 -13.84
C ILE A 85 14.68 13.23 -12.55
N VAL A 86 15.99 13.10 -12.44
CA VAL A 86 16.79 13.47 -11.24
C VAL A 86 16.51 14.89 -10.78
N ASP A 87 16.57 15.85 -11.70
CA ASP A 87 16.36 17.25 -11.37
C ASP A 87 14.94 17.49 -10.82
N SER A 88 13.93 16.85 -11.43
CA SER A 88 12.54 16.93 -10.99
C SER A 88 12.33 16.33 -9.61
N VAL A 89 12.93 15.17 -9.32
CA VAL A 89 12.85 14.52 -8.01
C VAL A 89 13.61 15.33 -6.95
N SER A 90 14.75 15.89 -7.30
CA SER A 90 15.51 16.77 -6.41
C SER A 90 14.76 18.07 -6.09
N GLU A 91 14.10 18.66 -7.07
CA GLU A 91 13.24 19.82 -6.84
C GLU A 91 12.05 19.47 -5.96
N MET A 92 11.40 18.34 -6.21
CA MET A 92 10.32 17.81 -5.36
C MET A 92 10.80 17.68 -3.91
N GLN A 93 11.95 17.04 -3.68
CA GLN A 93 12.53 16.91 -2.34
C GLN A 93 12.78 18.27 -1.68
N SER A 94 13.32 19.24 -2.42
CA SER A 94 13.58 20.59 -1.88
C SER A 94 12.33 21.31 -1.41
N ARG A 95 11.20 21.06 -2.07
CA ARG A 95 9.88 21.59 -1.67
C ARG A 95 9.32 20.86 -0.46
N LEU A 96 9.52 19.54 -0.38
CA LEU A 96 9.05 18.69 0.73
C LEU A 96 9.79 19.00 2.05
N VAL A 97 11.05 19.43 2.01
CA VAL A 97 11.82 19.83 3.19
C VAL A 97 11.14 20.94 4.00
N ALA A 98 10.31 21.78 3.36
CA ALA A 98 9.57 22.83 4.05
C ALA A 98 8.44 22.30 4.97
N TYR A 99 8.09 21.05 4.87
CA TYR A 99 7.00 20.43 5.64
C TYR A 99 7.54 19.58 6.80
N ASP A 100 6.92 19.72 7.96
CA ASP A 100 7.20 18.88 9.11
C ASP A 100 6.32 17.64 9.11
N PHE A 101 6.84 16.56 8.55
CA PHE A 101 6.13 15.28 8.44
C PHE A 101 5.88 14.61 9.80
N SER A 102 6.56 15.03 10.87
CA SER A 102 6.32 14.51 12.22
C SER A 102 4.97 14.97 12.79
N ARG A 103 4.43 16.06 12.26
CA ARG A 103 3.15 16.67 12.68
C ARG A 103 1.99 16.35 11.75
N ILE A 104 2.22 15.63 10.69
CA ILE A 104 1.13 15.18 9.83
C ILE A 104 0.27 14.23 10.67
N GLY A 105 -1.00 14.61 10.87
CA GLY A 105 -1.96 13.76 11.57
C GLY A 105 -2.20 12.45 10.81
N ASP A 106 -2.70 11.45 11.52
CA ASP A 106 -3.01 10.13 10.97
C ASP A 106 -4.27 10.18 10.08
N ASN A 107 -4.29 11.08 9.11
CA ASN A 107 -5.37 11.23 8.14
C ASN A 107 -4.89 10.73 6.78
N ASP A 108 -5.80 10.16 6.01
CA ASP A 108 -5.54 9.81 4.63
C ASP A 108 -5.29 11.07 3.78
N ILE A 109 -4.02 11.46 3.67
CA ILE A 109 -3.60 12.61 2.87
C ILE A 109 -3.67 12.26 1.40
N PHE A 110 -3.28 11.03 1.06
CA PHE A 110 -3.17 10.59 -0.31
C PHE A 110 -4.50 10.31 -0.97
N GLY A 111 -5.52 9.85 -0.24
CA GLY A 111 -6.87 9.69 -0.79
C GLY A 111 -7.44 10.99 -1.33
N ARG A 112 -7.17 12.12 -0.66
CA ARG A 112 -7.56 13.45 -1.16
C ARG A 112 -6.77 13.86 -2.39
N LEU A 113 -5.46 13.59 -2.42
CA LEU A 113 -4.61 13.88 -3.58
C LEU A 113 -5.04 13.02 -4.78
N LEU A 114 -5.27 11.75 -4.57
CA LEU A 114 -5.76 10.84 -5.59
C LEU A 114 -7.11 11.30 -6.14
N ALA A 115 -8.04 11.69 -5.26
CA ALA A 115 -9.34 12.21 -5.65
C ALA A 115 -9.25 13.50 -6.51
N GLN A 116 -8.21 14.30 -6.34
CA GLN A 116 -8.02 15.55 -7.07
C GLN A 116 -7.24 15.36 -8.36
N LEU A 117 -6.27 14.45 -8.40
CA LEU A 117 -5.33 14.29 -9.50
C LEU A 117 -5.71 13.15 -10.46
N ALA A 118 -6.43 12.14 -9.96
CA ALA A 118 -6.95 11.09 -10.82
C ALA A 118 -8.09 11.63 -11.68
N ASP A 119 -8.03 11.37 -12.98
CA ASP A 119 -9.09 11.71 -13.90
C ASP A 119 -10.41 11.08 -13.43
N LYS A 120 -11.50 11.88 -13.48
CA LYS A 120 -12.83 11.42 -13.07
C LYS A 120 -13.28 10.20 -13.86
N GLU A 121 -12.98 10.15 -15.15
CA GLU A 121 -13.34 8.99 -15.99
C GLU A 121 -12.54 7.74 -15.60
N HIS A 122 -11.26 7.90 -15.27
CA HIS A 122 -10.42 6.81 -14.80
C HIS A 122 -10.90 6.26 -13.46
N ARG A 123 -11.23 7.14 -12.51
CA ARG A 123 -11.81 6.74 -11.22
C ARG A 123 -13.12 5.98 -11.35
N LEU A 124 -14.02 6.47 -12.21
CA LEU A 124 -15.30 5.78 -12.47
C LEU A 124 -15.10 4.41 -13.12
N MET A 125 -14.08 4.27 -13.96
CA MET A 125 -13.76 3.01 -14.63
C MET A 125 -13.20 1.96 -13.66
N LEU A 126 -12.41 2.37 -12.66
CA LEU A 126 -11.87 1.51 -11.61
C LEU A 126 -12.80 1.39 -10.39
N GLY A 127 -13.96 2.04 -10.42
CA GLY A 127 -14.89 2.04 -9.28
C GLY A 127 -14.33 2.76 -8.04
N GLN A 128 -13.37 3.67 -8.20
CA GLN A 128 -12.72 4.36 -7.10
C GLN A 128 -13.63 5.40 -6.46
N GLU A 129 -14.21 5.06 -5.34
CA GLU A 129 -14.95 5.97 -4.47
C GLU A 129 -14.26 6.08 -3.12
N PHE A 130 -14.02 7.33 -2.68
CA PHE A 130 -13.28 7.58 -1.45
C PHE A 130 -14.23 7.71 -0.26
N THR A 131 -14.06 6.80 0.69
CA THR A 131 -14.83 6.83 1.93
C THR A 131 -14.35 7.96 2.82
N PRO A 132 -15.22 8.87 3.29
CA PRO A 132 -14.86 9.86 4.28
C PRO A 132 -14.37 9.24 5.59
N HIS A 133 -13.33 9.80 6.19
CA HIS A 133 -12.73 9.30 7.44
C HIS A 133 -13.73 9.08 8.57
N TRP A 134 -14.73 9.96 8.72
CA TRP A 134 -15.69 9.83 9.80
C TRP A 134 -16.58 8.60 9.63
N ILE A 135 -16.93 8.21 8.39
CA ILE A 135 -17.68 6.98 8.10
C ILE A 135 -16.82 5.76 8.44
N ALA A 136 -15.59 5.73 7.95
CA ALA A 136 -14.66 4.62 8.21
C ALA A 136 -14.45 4.44 9.71
N ARG A 137 -14.21 5.54 10.45
CA ARG A 137 -14.05 5.51 11.89
C ARG A 137 -15.28 4.95 12.61
N ASP A 138 -16.46 5.46 12.32
CA ASP A 138 -17.68 5.04 12.98
C ASP A 138 -17.95 3.55 12.75
N ILE A 139 -17.73 3.04 11.53
CA ILE A 139 -17.83 1.62 11.20
C ILE A 139 -16.82 0.78 11.97
N VAL A 140 -15.55 1.22 11.99
CA VAL A 140 -14.47 0.51 12.69
C VAL A 140 -14.74 0.50 14.20
N GLU A 141 -15.05 1.63 14.81
CA GLU A 141 -15.35 1.71 16.25
C GLU A 141 -16.53 0.82 16.65
N TYR A 142 -17.58 0.78 15.83
CA TYR A 142 -18.74 -0.10 16.06
C TYR A 142 -18.35 -1.58 16.03
N ASN A 143 -17.54 -2.02 15.07
CA ASN A 143 -17.12 -3.40 14.96
C ASN A 143 -16.09 -3.78 16.05
N MET A 144 -15.13 -2.90 16.34
CA MET A 144 -14.15 -3.12 17.39
C MET A 144 -14.78 -3.26 18.78
N ALA A 145 -15.86 -2.53 19.06
CA ALA A 145 -16.60 -2.65 20.32
C ALA A 145 -17.25 -4.02 20.54
N GLN A 146 -17.46 -4.78 19.47
CA GLN A 146 -18.01 -6.13 19.51
C GLN A 146 -16.94 -7.22 19.46
N LEU A 147 -15.72 -6.84 19.08
CA LEU A 147 -14.60 -7.77 18.96
C LEU A 147 -14.00 -8.04 20.35
N ASN A 148 -14.04 -9.30 20.77
CA ASN A 148 -13.44 -9.74 22.02
C ASN A 148 -12.30 -10.74 21.72
N ASP A 149 -11.29 -10.27 21.01
CA ASP A 149 -10.15 -11.05 20.58
C ASP A 149 -8.86 -10.43 21.12
N SER A 150 -7.94 -11.23 21.61
CA SER A 150 -6.62 -10.75 22.07
C SER A 150 -5.66 -10.41 20.94
N ASN A 151 -5.94 -10.88 19.72
CA ASN A 151 -5.12 -10.65 18.52
C ASN A 151 -6.00 -10.37 17.30
N PRO A 152 -6.57 -9.17 17.21
CA PRO A 152 -7.53 -8.82 16.17
C PRO A 152 -6.89 -8.89 14.76
N ARG A 153 -7.63 -9.43 13.81
CA ARG A 153 -7.27 -9.50 12.41
C ARG A 153 -8.34 -8.84 11.56
N ILE A 154 -7.99 -7.76 10.89
CA ILE A 154 -8.90 -6.94 10.10
C ILE A 154 -8.41 -6.95 8.66
N VAL A 155 -9.29 -7.32 7.74
CA VAL A 155 -8.97 -7.39 6.31
C VAL A 155 -9.88 -6.41 5.56
N ASP A 156 -9.29 -5.60 4.71
CA ASP A 156 -10.00 -4.76 3.75
C ASP A 156 -9.70 -5.26 2.34
N MET A 157 -10.71 -5.80 1.68
CA MET A 157 -10.59 -6.47 0.39
C MET A 157 -10.57 -5.51 -0.80
N CYS A 158 -10.87 -4.21 -0.58
CA CYS A 158 -10.87 -3.14 -1.58
C CYS A 158 -10.41 -1.85 -0.90
N CYS A 159 -9.16 -1.86 -0.41
CA CYS A 159 -8.70 -0.88 0.58
C CYS A 159 -8.51 0.55 0.04
N GLY A 160 -8.47 0.75 -1.28
CA GLY A 160 -8.19 2.05 -1.88
C GLY A 160 -6.88 2.63 -1.34
N SER A 161 -6.91 3.88 -0.92
CA SER A 161 -5.77 4.54 -0.24
C SER A 161 -5.59 4.13 1.23
N GLY A 162 -6.40 3.20 1.77
CA GLY A 162 -6.23 2.60 3.08
C GLY A 162 -6.95 3.30 4.23
N VAL A 163 -8.04 4.03 3.98
CA VAL A 163 -8.75 4.77 5.04
C VAL A 163 -9.27 3.86 6.16
N PHE A 164 -9.85 2.70 5.82
CA PHE A 164 -10.29 1.71 6.81
C PHE A 164 -9.12 1.06 7.55
N LEU A 165 -7.99 0.83 6.86
CA LEU A 165 -6.78 0.29 7.47
C LEU A 165 -6.23 1.26 8.54
N ILE A 166 -6.17 2.56 8.21
CA ILE A 166 -5.70 3.62 9.13
C ILE A 166 -6.61 3.70 10.37
N GLU A 167 -7.92 3.76 10.17
CA GLU A 167 -8.87 3.84 11.30
C GLU A 167 -8.85 2.56 12.13
N SER A 168 -8.64 1.38 11.51
CA SER A 168 -8.47 0.11 12.21
C SER A 168 -7.19 0.07 13.05
N ILE A 169 -6.06 0.53 12.51
CA ILE A 169 -4.81 0.65 13.27
C ILE A 169 -5.01 1.54 14.49
N LYS A 170 -5.63 2.71 14.33
CA LYS A 170 -5.91 3.63 15.44
C LYS A 170 -6.77 2.98 16.51
N ALA A 171 -7.83 2.29 16.11
CA ALA A 171 -8.74 1.62 17.03
C ALA A 171 -8.06 0.49 17.79
N VAL A 172 -7.28 -0.36 17.09
CA VAL A 172 -6.48 -1.43 17.71
C VAL A 172 -5.45 -0.86 18.67
N ARG A 173 -4.67 0.12 18.24
CA ARG A 173 -3.65 0.75 19.10
C ARG A 173 -4.26 1.35 20.35
N LYS A 174 -5.41 1.99 20.24
CA LYS A 174 -6.16 2.55 21.38
C LYS A 174 -6.68 1.45 22.31
N GLN A 175 -7.24 0.36 21.77
CA GLN A 175 -7.86 -0.71 22.56
C GLN A 175 -6.81 -1.54 23.34
N TYR A 176 -5.62 -1.73 22.75
CA TYR A 176 -4.56 -2.57 23.31
C TYR A 176 -3.40 -1.76 23.92
N ASP A 177 -3.55 -0.46 24.09
CA ASP A 177 -2.53 0.45 24.63
C ASP A 177 -1.16 0.32 23.92
N ILE A 178 -1.17 0.36 22.58
CA ILE A 178 0.03 0.19 21.76
C ILE A 178 0.62 1.57 21.45
N PHE A 179 1.56 1.99 22.28
CA PHE A 179 2.30 3.25 22.17
C PHE A 179 3.80 3.02 22.41
N PRO A 180 4.69 3.86 21.83
CA PRO A 180 6.15 3.68 21.97
C PRO A 180 6.62 3.61 23.42
N GLU A 181 5.98 4.34 24.32
CA GLU A 181 6.32 4.39 25.75
C GLU A 181 5.97 3.10 26.49
N GLN A 182 5.08 2.29 25.92
CA GLN A 182 4.61 1.03 26.48
C GLN A 182 4.98 -0.17 25.60
N TYR A 183 6.11 -0.03 24.90
CA TYR A 183 6.59 -1.03 23.98
C TYR A 183 6.72 -2.42 24.63
N SER A 184 6.23 -3.44 23.92
CA SER A 184 6.51 -4.84 24.19
C SER A 184 6.44 -5.62 22.88
N THR A 185 7.19 -6.71 22.75
CA THR A 185 7.19 -7.53 21.54
C THR A 185 5.80 -8.06 21.19
N GLU A 186 4.99 -8.40 22.20
CA GLU A 186 3.61 -8.86 21.99
C GLU A 186 2.74 -7.77 21.36
N LYS A 187 2.74 -6.57 21.94
CA LYS A 187 2.00 -5.41 21.43
C LYS A 187 2.46 -5.00 20.04
N ASP A 188 3.76 -5.06 19.81
CA ASP A 188 4.37 -4.79 18.52
C ASP A 188 3.86 -5.75 17.44
N ASN A 189 3.88 -7.05 17.71
CA ASN A 189 3.33 -8.07 16.81
C ASN A 189 1.85 -7.81 16.49
N ILE A 190 1.04 -7.42 17.46
CA ILE A 190 -0.36 -7.06 17.24
C ILE A 190 -0.43 -5.86 16.29
N ALA A 191 0.31 -4.79 16.55
CA ALA A 191 0.26 -3.57 15.74
C ALA A 191 0.63 -3.83 14.28
N PHE A 192 1.73 -4.55 14.04
CA PHE A 192 2.22 -4.78 12.68
C PHE A 192 1.45 -5.87 11.90
N SER A 193 0.61 -6.67 12.57
CA SER A 193 -0.16 -7.73 11.94
C SER A 193 -1.68 -7.58 12.01
N CYS A 194 -2.20 -6.53 12.66
CA CYS A 194 -3.64 -6.40 12.91
C CYS A 194 -4.47 -6.09 11.66
N VAL A 195 -3.88 -5.52 10.62
CA VAL A 195 -4.59 -5.17 9.39
C VAL A 195 -3.95 -5.82 8.18
N MET A 196 -4.75 -6.09 7.17
CA MET A 196 -4.32 -6.50 5.84
C MET A 196 -5.21 -5.84 4.79
N GLY A 197 -4.62 -5.34 3.71
CA GLY A 197 -5.34 -4.66 2.64
C GLY A 197 -5.04 -5.25 1.27
N PHE A 198 -6.07 -5.28 0.43
CA PHE A 198 -5.95 -5.62 -0.99
C PHE A 198 -6.62 -4.55 -1.83
N ASP A 199 -6.06 -4.26 -2.99
CA ASP A 199 -6.71 -3.45 -4.00
C ASP A 199 -6.22 -3.83 -5.40
N ILE A 200 -7.07 -3.65 -6.40
CA ILE A 200 -6.76 -3.92 -7.79
C ILE A 200 -5.98 -2.78 -8.45
N ASP A 201 -6.06 -1.57 -7.89
CA ASP A 201 -5.34 -0.41 -8.39
C ASP A 201 -3.95 -0.31 -7.74
N PRO A 202 -2.85 -0.48 -8.51
CA PRO A 202 -1.48 -0.42 -7.99
C PRO A 202 -1.12 0.95 -7.39
N LEU A 203 -1.71 2.04 -7.90
CA LEU A 203 -1.51 3.37 -7.35
C LEU A 203 -2.17 3.48 -5.97
N ALA A 204 -3.41 3.03 -5.83
CA ALA A 204 -4.12 3.01 -4.55
C ALA A 204 -3.35 2.18 -3.51
N VAL A 205 -2.87 0.99 -3.90
CA VAL A 205 -2.02 0.12 -3.06
C VAL A 205 -0.77 0.85 -2.57
N MET A 206 -0.05 1.53 -3.48
CA MET A 206 1.15 2.29 -3.08
C MET A 206 0.82 3.40 -2.09
N LEU A 207 -0.27 4.13 -2.30
CA LEU A 207 -0.71 5.18 -1.39
C LEU A 207 -1.17 4.62 -0.04
N ALA A 208 -1.87 3.48 -0.05
CA ALA A 208 -2.26 2.77 1.18
C ALA A 208 -1.03 2.33 2.00
N LYS A 209 0.02 1.83 1.33
CA LYS A 209 1.29 1.46 1.98
C LYS A 209 1.96 2.65 2.65
N VAL A 210 2.02 3.80 1.98
CA VAL A 210 2.59 5.01 2.56
C VAL A 210 1.74 5.53 3.73
N ASN A 211 0.41 5.52 3.60
CA ASN A 211 -0.50 5.86 4.68
C ASN A 211 -0.33 4.92 5.91
N TRP A 212 -0.12 3.62 5.65
CA TRP A 212 0.18 2.66 6.70
C TRP A 212 1.51 2.98 7.41
N VAL A 213 2.58 3.26 6.66
CA VAL A 213 3.88 3.68 7.24
C VAL A 213 3.71 4.95 8.08
N MET A 214 2.95 5.93 7.59
CA MET A 214 2.66 7.15 8.33
C MET A 214 1.96 6.87 9.67
N SER A 215 1.00 5.95 9.66
CA SER A 215 0.23 5.57 10.86
C SER A 215 1.07 4.78 11.88
N MET A 216 2.15 4.15 11.43
CA MET A 216 3.05 3.33 12.24
C MET A 216 4.39 4.00 12.57
N ARG A 217 4.62 5.24 12.10
CA ARG A 217 5.93 5.92 12.12
C ARG A 217 6.61 5.99 13.49
N ASP A 218 5.84 6.15 14.56
CA ASP A 218 6.34 6.22 15.93
C ASP A 218 6.83 4.85 16.43
N LEU A 219 6.20 3.76 15.97
CA LEU A 219 6.59 2.40 16.32
C LEU A 219 7.84 1.93 15.56
N PHE A 220 8.11 2.45 14.35
CA PHE A 220 9.36 2.14 13.63
C PHE A 220 10.63 2.46 14.43
N ARG A 221 10.57 3.42 15.34
CA ARG A 221 11.73 3.83 16.16
C ARG A 221 12.04 2.86 17.28
N VAL A 222 11.08 2.08 17.71
CA VAL A 222 11.20 1.13 18.83
C VAL A 222 11.14 -0.33 18.38
N HIS A 223 10.70 -0.57 17.16
CA HIS A 223 10.65 -1.90 16.56
C HIS A 223 12.06 -2.40 16.20
N HIS A 224 12.33 -3.67 16.52
CA HIS A 224 13.58 -4.35 16.21
C HIS A 224 13.28 -5.64 15.46
N GLY A 225 13.24 -5.60 14.15
CA GLY A 225 12.98 -6.77 13.29
C GLY A 225 12.56 -6.38 11.89
N ASP A 226 12.21 -7.40 11.13
CA ASP A 226 11.69 -7.23 9.78
C ASP A 226 10.23 -6.76 9.83
N ILE A 227 9.92 -5.75 9.06
CA ILE A 227 8.57 -5.21 8.89
C ILE A 227 8.08 -5.56 7.49
N ILE A 228 6.98 -6.29 7.42
CA ILE A 228 6.31 -6.57 6.13
C ILE A 228 5.07 -5.70 6.07
N VAL A 229 5.00 -4.78 5.10
CA VAL A 229 3.82 -3.95 4.90
C VAL A 229 2.66 -4.81 4.42
N PRO A 230 1.55 -4.94 5.20
CA PRO A 230 0.52 -5.95 4.95
C PRO A 230 -0.54 -5.49 3.93
N ILE A 231 -0.12 -4.88 2.84
CA ILE A 231 -1.00 -4.36 1.78
C ILE A 231 -0.49 -4.87 0.45
N TYR A 232 -1.40 -5.41 -0.37
CA TYR A 232 -1.03 -6.16 -1.57
C TYR A 232 -1.86 -5.73 -2.77
N HIS A 233 -1.20 -5.64 -3.93
CA HIS A 233 -1.87 -5.49 -5.20
C HIS A 233 -2.46 -6.85 -5.62
N ALA A 234 -3.77 -6.97 -5.57
CA ALA A 234 -4.48 -8.20 -5.93
C ALA A 234 -5.93 -7.91 -6.29
N ASP A 235 -6.47 -8.67 -7.23
CA ASP A 235 -7.90 -8.76 -7.43
C ASP A 235 -8.48 -9.70 -6.36
N SER A 236 -9.19 -9.12 -5.41
CA SER A 236 -9.77 -9.86 -4.27
C SER A 236 -10.96 -10.74 -4.65
N LEU A 237 -11.53 -10.55 -5.84
CA LEU A 237 -12.63 -11.38 -6.36
C LEU A 237 -12.09 -12.59 -7.16
N PHE A 238 -10.92 -12.41 -7.78
CA PHE A 238 -10.31 -13.43 -8.64
C PHE A 238 -8.90 -13.73 -8.13
N VAL A 239 -8.81 -14.53 -7.09
CA VAL A 239 -7.52 -15.08 -6.63
C VAL A 239 -7.08 -16.17 -7.63
N ALA A 240 -6.69 -15.75 -8.84
CA ALA A 240 -5.89 -16.58 -9.71
C ALA A 240 -4.47 -16.59 -9.12
N THR A 241 -4.18 -17.49 -8.23
CA THR A 241 -2.80 -17.82 -7.90
C THR A 241 -2.19 -18.45 -9.15
N PRO A 242 -1.24 -17.78 -9.84
CA PRO A 242 -0.49 -18.48 -10.88
C PRO A 242 0.14 -19.70 -10.20
N ILE A 243 -0.09 -20.90 -10.74
CA ILE A 243 0.60 -22.10 -10.31
C ILE A 243 2.06 -21.88 -10.67
N THR A 244 2.81 -21.27 -9.77
CA THR A 244 4.26 -21.18 -9.92
C THR A 244 4.81 -22.57 -9.58
N HIS A 245 5.81 -23.03 -10.31
CA HIS A 245 6.43 -24.36 -10.19
C HIS A 245 7.02 -24.69 -8.79
N HIS A 246 6.77 -23.88 -7.78
CA HIS A 246 7.25 -24.01 -6.40
C HIS A 246 6.15 -24.24 -5.36
N MET A 247 4.88 -24.27 -5.76
CA MET A 247 3.86 -24.81 -4.85
C MET A 247 3.87 -26.33 -4.94
N PRO A 248 3.73 -27.04 -3.80
CA PRO A 248 3.52 -28.49 -3.82
C PRO A 248 2.36 -28.76 -4.78
N ASN A 249 2.56 -29.70 -5.67
CA ASN A 249 1.61 -30.07 -6.72
C ASN A 249 0.40 -30.76 -6.08
N THR A 250 -0.57 -29.97 -5.67
CA THR A 250 -1.77 -30.40 -4.97
C THR A 250 -2.99 -30.15 -5.86
N ALA A 251 -2.94 -30.69 -7.08
CA ALA A 251 -4.14 -30.75 -7.91
C ALA A 251 -5.32 -31.42 -7.20
N ASP A 252 -5.03 -32.28 -6.20
CA ASP A 252 -6.00 -32.92 -5.34
C ASP A 252 -6.49 -32.06 -4.17
N ASP A 253 -5.85 -30.90 -3.92
CA ASP A 253 -6.12 -30.03 -2.78
C ASP A 253 -6.73 -28.68 -3.18
N ALA A 254 -7.38 -28.60 -4.33
CA ALA A 254 -8.04 -27.38 -4.78
C ALA A 254 -9.48 -27.64 -5.23
N TYR A 255 -10.40 -26.78 -4.83
CA TYR A 255 -11.72 -26.71 -5.44
C TYR A 255 -11.65 -25.86 -6.70
N VAL A 256 -12.13 -26.39 -7.81
CA VAL A 256 -12.24 -25.67 -9.08
C VAL A 256 -13.60 -24.99 -9.12
N LEU A 257 -13.57 -23.64 -9.15
CA LEU A 257 -14.77 -22.85 -9.39
C LEU A 257 -14.85 -22.54 -10.90
N HIS A 258 -15.96 -22.91 -11.50
CA HIS A 258 -16.23 -22.66 -12.91
C HIS A 258 -17.07 -21.39 -13.06
N PHE A 259 -16.56 -20.44 -13.81
CA PHE A 259 -17.29 -19.27 -14.28
C PHE A 259 -17.52 -19.40 -15.79
N ASP A 260 -18.37 -18.58 -16.36
CA ASP A 260 -18.79 -18.72 -17.77
C ASP A 260 -17.62 -18.68 -18.77
N ASP A 261 -16.53 -17.98 -18.42
CA ASP A 261 -15.37 -17.71 -19.31
C ASP A 261 -14.02 -18.16 -18.75
N HIS A 262 -13.95 -18.58 -17.45
CA HIS A 262 -12.70 -19.00 -16.82
C HIS A 262 -12.91 -19.93 -15.61
N GLU A 263 -11.84 -20.60 -15.21
CA GLU A 263 -11.80 -21.47 -14.02
C GLU A 263 -10.87 -20.89 -12.97
N VAL A 264 -11.29 -20.95 -11.71
CA VAL A 264 -10.49 -20.50 -10.56
C VAL A 264 -10.26 -21.67 -9.63
N ASN A 265 -9.00 -21.97 -9.31
CA ASN A 265 -8.61 -22.99 -8.34
C ASN A 265 -8.49 -22.39 -6.95
N LEU A 266 -9.34 -22.82 -6.02
CA LEU A 266 -9.32 -22.40 -4.63
C LEU A 266 -8.61 -23.47 -3.79
N PRO A 267 -7.45 -23.16 -3.19
CA PRO A 267 -6.76 -24.13 -2.32
C PRO A 267 -7.63 -24.57 -1.14
N VAL A 268 -7.68 -25.86 -0.87
CA VAL A 268 -8.54 -26.46 0.18
C VAL A 268 -8.21 -25.89 1.57
N PHE A 269 -6.95 -25.56 1.84
CA PHE A 269 -6.55 -24.98 3.13
C PHE A 269 -7.22 -23.63 3.45
N LEU A 270 -7.69 -22.89 2.43
CA LEU A 270 -8.46 -21.65 2.64
C LEU A 270 -9.90 -21.92 3.09
N LEU A 271 -10.37 -23.15 2.93
CA LEU A 271 -11.74 -23.57 3.25
C LEU A 271 -11.81 -24.42 4.52
N SER A 272 -10.67 -24.79 5.09
CA SER A 272 -10.63 -25.56 6.34
C SER A 272 -10.73 -24.60 7.52
N PRO A 273 -11.77 -24.72 8.37
CA PRO A 273 -11.80 -24.02 9.65
C PRO A 273 -10.82 -24.72 10.59
N GLU A 274 -9.66 -24.13 10.85
CA GLU A 274 -8.86 -24.40 12.05
C GLU A 274 -8.93 -23.20 12.99
#